data_8c48a030d271dfb87c4189414d90d630
#
_entry.id   8c48a030d271dfb87c4189414d90d630
#
_cell.length_a   1.000
_cell.length_b   1.000
_cell.length_c   1.000
_cell.angle_alpha   90.00
_cell.angle_beta   90.00
_cell.angle_gamma   90.00
#
_symmetry.space_group_name_H-M   'P 1'
#
loop_
_entity.id
_entity.type
_entity.pdbx_description
1 polymer ?
#
loop_
_entity_poly.entity_id
_entity_poly.type
_entity_poly.pdbx_seq_one_letter_code
_entity_poly.pdbx_strand_id
1 'polypeptide(L)'
;MDLGNFDQFKESYDKLVEKKFTVKDGFTTKEVLLDGQEYQLEPADVVISVDGGLGCLAGVYGGKSVEVDENSKNIVIEVATFDGPTLRQTARRLNLITDASQHYVKGALDTAHSKYVSDRCAALLVELANAKEVYETVSSDYTYETKVVTVTTSHVNKLLGTNITTEEIADVYKRLAFEFTQEGELFTVTVPTYRNDITMSADLIE
;
A
#
# COMPACT_ATOMS: atom_id res chain seq x y z
N MET A 1 13.41 0.39 9.27
CA MET A 1 12.55 1.30 8.46
C MET A 1 13.00 2.70 8.80
N ASP A 2 13.51 3.45 7.81
CA ASP A 2 13.98 4.82 8.05
C ASP A 2 12.77 5.76 8.11
N LEU A 3 12.42 6.21 9.31
CA LEU A 3 11.31 7.12 9.58
C LEU A 3 11.71 8.60 9.41
N GLY A 4 12.92 8.87 8.92
CA GLY A 4 13.53 10.22 8.91
C GLY A 4 12.78 11.30 8.15
N ASN A 5 12.00 10.95 7.13
CA ASN A 5 11.20 11.92 6.36
C ASN A 5 9.78 12.14 6.90
N PHE A 6 9.33 11.26 7.78
CA PHE A 6 7.99 11.35 8.35
C PHE A 6 7.81 12.57 9.29
N ASP A 7 8.87 13.02 9.95
CA ASP A 7 8.78 14.13 10.90
C ASP A 7 8.61 15.51 10.22
N GLN A 8 9.26 15.76 9.08
CA GLN A 8 9.06 17.00 8.29
C GLN A 8 7.65 17.07 7.67
N PHE A 9 7.18 15.92 7.24
CA PHE A 9 5.84 15.70 6.73
C PHE A 9 4.77 16.04 7.77
N LYS A 10 4.97 15.62 8.99
CA LYS A 10 4.11 15.79 10.13
C LYS A 10 3.83 17.24 10.49
N GLU A 11 4.87 18.13 10.51
CA GLU A 11 4.69 19.53 10.88
C GLU A 11 3.76 20.31 9.94
N SER A 12 3.80 20.03 8.65
CA SER A 12 2.93 20.67 7.66
C SER A 12 1.48 20.21 7.78
N TYR A 13 1.28 18.92 8.06
CA TYR A 13 -0.03 18.30 8.16
C TYR A 13 -0.73 18.64 9.49
N ASP A 14 0.00 18.58 10.60
CA ASP A 14 -0.50 18.95 11.93
C ASP A 14 -1.03 20.39 11.98
N LYS A 15 -0.44 21.30 11.16
CA LYS A 15 -0.92 22.69 11.03
C LYS A 15 -2.22 22.83 10.23
N LEU A 16 -2.45 21.93 9.24
CA LEU A 16 -3.63 21.98 8.38
C LEU A 16 -4.89 21.46 9.08
N VAL A 17 -4.76 20.45 9.93
CA VAL A 17 -5.91 19.75 10.52
C VAL A 17 -6.04 19.96 12.03
N GLU A 18 -5.15 20.74 12.63
CA GLU A 18 -5.07 20.95 14.09
C GLU A 18 -4.96 19.64 14.91
N LYS A 19 -4.46 18.58 14.26
CA LYS A 19 -4.32 17.23 14.80
C LYS A 19 -2.92 16.71 14.56
N LYS A 20 -2.36 16.04 15.56
CA LYS A 20 -1.03 15.48 15.49
C LYS A 20 -1.08 13.99 15.14
N PHE A 21 -0.66 13.64 13.92
CA PHE A 21 -0.56 12.27 13.47
C PHE A 21 0.86 11.74 13.64
N THR A 22 1.00 10.50 14.10
CA THR A 22 2.29 9.81 14.20
C THR A 22 2.12 8.34 13.94
N VAL A 23 3.07 7.75 13.21
CA VAL A 23 3.22 6.29 13.17
C VAL A 23 4.22 5.90 14.25
N LYS A 24 3.85 5.00 15.14
CA LYS A 24 4.73 4.54 16.21
C LYS A 24 4.37 3.13 16.66
N ASP A 25 5.32 2.53 17.36
CA ASP A 25 5.19 1.31 18.14
C ASP A 25 5.26 1.62 19.64
N GLY A 26 5.31 0.61 20.47
CA GLY A 26 5.48 0.77 21.91
C GLY A 26 4.20 1.03 22.70
N PHE A 27 3.04 0.93 22.09
CA PHE A 27 1.77 0.95 22.82
C PHE A 27 1.60 -0.30 23.68
N THR A 28 1.22 -0.11 24.93
CA THR A 28 0.95 -1.20 25.87
C THR A 28 -0.41 -1.02 26.55
N THR A 29 -1.24 -0.14 26.02
CA THR A 29 -2.56 0.20 26.54
C THR A 29 -3.63 -0.74 26.01
N LYS A 30 -4.76 -0.76 26.67
CA LYS A 30 -5.98 -1.35 26.14
C LYS A 30 -6.72 -0.30 25.33
N GLU A 31 -7.13 -0.67 24.14
CA GLU A 31 -7.75 0.24 23.19
C GLU A 31 -9.04 -0.36 22.63
N VAL A 32 -10.03 0.50 22.43
CA VAL A 32 -11.30 0.10 21.82
C VAL A 32 -11.25 0.34 20.33
N LEU A 33 -11.52 -0.70 19.54
CA LEU A 33 -11.57 -0.62 18.08
C LEU A 33 -13.01 -0.42 17.57
N LEU A 34 -13.16 -0.29 16.25
CA LEU A 34 -14.45 0.02 15.61
C LEU A 34 -15.53 -1.04 15.85
N ASP A 35 -15.16 -2.28 16.16
CA ASP A 35 -16.10 -3.34 16.56
C ASP A 35 -16.65 -3.17 18.00
N GLY A 36 -16.17 -2.16 18.72
CA GLY A 36 -16.55 -1.87 20.11
C GLY A 36 -15.89 -2.77 21.15
N GLN A 37 -14.98 -3.65 20.77
CA GLN A 37 -14.25 -4.51 21.67
C GLN A 37 -12.95 -3.88 22.14
N GLU A 38 -12.49 -4.25 23.35
CA GLU A 38 -11.24 -3.80 23.95
C GLU A 38 -10.12 -4.79 23.64
N TYR A 39 -9.00 -4.29 23.12
CA TYR A 39 -7.84 -5.08 22.75
C TYR A 39 -6.60 -4.61 23.50
N GLN A 40 -5.84 -5.56 24.05
CA GLN A 40 -4.54 -5.29 24.66
C GLN A 40 -3.48 -5.16 23.56
N LEU A 41 -2.91 -3.97 23.43
CA LEU A 41 -1.78 -3.74 22.51
C LEU A 41 -0.45 -4.13 23.15
N GLU A 42 0.48 -4.52 22.30
CA GLU A 42 1.86 -4.89 22.65
C GLU A 42 2.86 -3.95 21.97
N PRO A 43 4.09 -3.82 22.51
CA PRO A 43 5.09 -2.90 21.97
C PRO A 43 5.44 -3.11 20.49
N ALA A 44 5.21 -4.31 19.95
CA ALA A 44 5.48 -4.63 18.54
C ALA A 44 4.34 -4.21 17.60
N ASP A 45 3.19 -3.82 18.12
CA ASP A 45 2.06 -3.40 17.30
C ASP A 45 2.31 -1.99 16.74
N VAL A 46 2.20 -1.87 15.42
CA VAL A 46 2.32 -0.59 14.74
C VAL A 46 0.98 0.12 14.75
N VAL A 47 0.95 1.35 15.22
CA VAL A 47 -0.26 2.16 15.27
C VAL A 47 -0.07 3.51 14.58
N ILE A 48 -1.15 4.03 14.02
CA ILE A 48 -1.26 5.45 13.70
C ILE A 48 -1.92 6.14 14.89
N SER A 49 -1.19 7.03 15.50
CA SER A 49 -1.65 7.79 16.64
C SER A 49 -2.17 9.15 16.21
N VAL A 50 -3.28 9.56 16.80
CA VAL A 50 -3.87 10.90 16.63
C VAL A 50 -3.91 11.58 18.00
N ASP A 51 -3.22 12.72 18.12
CA ASP A 51 -3.06 13.48 19.38
C ASP A 51 -2.55 12.62 20.56
N GLY A 52 -1.76 11.61 20.28
CA GLY A 52 -1.20 10.70 21.27
C GLY A 52 -2.08 9.49 21.63
N GLY A 53 -3.35 9.49 21.22
CA GLY A 53 -4.26 8.33 21.33
C GLY A 53 -4.19 7.42 20.11
N LEU A 54 -4.89 6.29 20.14
CA LEU A 54 -5.02 5.38 19.01
C LEU A 54 -5.92 5.97 17.93
N GLY A 55 -5.39 6.20 16.73
CA GLY A 55 -6.17 6.46 15.53
C GLY A 55 -6.55 5.15 14.84
N CYS A 56 -5.56 4.32 14.50
CA CYS A 56 -5.83 2.97 14.00
C CYS A 56 -4.68 2.01 14.32
N LEU A 57 -5.01 0.75 14.37
CA LEU A 57 -4.04 -0.34 14.34
C LEU A 57 -3.63 -0.52 12.88
N ALA A 58 -2.42 -0.08 12.55
CA ALA A 58 -1.94 0.12 11.19
C ALA A 58 -2.21 -1.09 10.28
N GLY A 59 -2.93 -0.88 9.19
CA GLY A 59 -3.29 -1.91 8.22
C GLY A 59 -4.17 -3.06 8.74
N VAL A 60 -4.67 -3.00 9.97
CA VAL A 60 -5.50 -4.04 10.59
C VAL A 60 -6.91 -3.53 10.88
N TYR A 61 -7.05 -2.53 11.76
CA TYR A 61 -8.37 -2.07 12.19
C TYR A 61 -8.37 -0.63 12.71
N GLY A 62 -9.46 0.11 12.47
CA GLY A 62 -9.62 1.48 12.94
C GLY A 62 -9.91 1.55 14.44
N GLY A 63 -9.45 2.63 15.08
CA GLY A 63 -9.77 2.95 16.47
C GLY A 63 -11.16 3.58 16.61
N LYS A 64 -11.86 3.25 17.69
CA LYS A 64 -13.19 3.78 17.97
C LYS A 64 -13.20 5.30 18.18
N SER A 65 -12.11 5.86 18.69
CA SER A 65 -11.98 7.29 19.01
C SER A 65 -11.99 8.22 17.79
N VAL A 66 -11.72 7.67 16.60
CA VAL A 66 -11.67 8.41 15.32
C VAL A 66 -12.69 7.92 14.30
N GLU A 67 -13.70 7.20 14.78
CA GLU A 67 -14.81 6.73 13.94
C GLU A 67 -15.51 7.90 13.24
N VAL A 68 -15.72 7.75 11.94
CA VAL A 68 -16.52 8.70 11.16
C VAL A 68 -18.00 8.46 11.43
N ASP A 69 -18.71 9.50 11.81
CA ASP A 69 -20.14 9.48 12.11
C ASP A 69 -20.90 10.56 11.30
N GLU A 70 -22.21 10.67 11.53
CA GLU A 70 -23.08 11.65 10.88
C GLU A 70 -22.74 13.12 11.19
N ASN A 71 -21.96 13.39 12.24
CA ASN A 71 -21.51 14.72 12.66
C ASN A 71 -20.10 15.05 12.13
N SER A 72 -19.42 14.09 11.53
CA SER A 72 -18.06 14.25 11.00
C SER A 72 -18.06 15.16 9.78
N LYS A 73 -17.37 16.30 9.89
CA LYS A 73 -17.30 17.32 8.82
C LYS A 73 -15.93 17.35 8.14
N ASN A 74 -14.90 17.04 8.90
CA ASN A 74 -13.52 17.02 8.42
C ASN A 74 -13.01 15.59 8.48
N ILE A 75 -12.44 15.12 7.37
CA ILE A 75 -11.96 13.74 7.21
C ILE A 75 -10.50 13.79 6.80
N VAL A 76 -9.72 12.89 7.33
CA VAL A 76 -8.34 12.64 6.92
C VAL A 76 -8.31 11.29 6.21
N ILE A 77 -7.78 11.29 4.98
CA ILE A 77 -7.58 10.07 4.19
C ILE A 77 -6.15 9.61 4.41
N GLU A 78 -5.99 8.42 4.97
CA GLU A 78 -4.70 7.73 5.05
C GLU A 78 -4.56 6.75 3.89
N VAL A 79 -3.43 6.83 3.20
CA VAL A 79 -3.01 5.84 2.21
C VAL A 79 -1.57 5.45 2.53
N ALA A 80 -1.38 4.28 3.10
CA ALA A 80 -0.09 3.83 3.60
C ALA A 80 0.20 2.37 3.26
N THR A 81 1.48 2.02 3.26
CA THR A 81 1.96 0.65 3.13
C THR A 81 2.78 0.29 4.36
N PHE A 82 2.51 -0.87 4.94
CA PHE A 82 3.14 -1.36 6.16
C PHE A 82 3.81 -2.71 5.92
N ASP A 83 4.68 -3.11 6.84
CA ASP A 83 5.34 -4.41 6.80
C ASP A 83 4.34 -5.56 7.03
N GLY A 84 4.12 -6.37 6.00
CA GLY A 84 3.14 -7.46 6.02
C GLY A 84 3.36 -8.50 7.13
N PRO A 85 4.59 -9.00 7.36
CA PRO A 85 4.91 -9.90 8.47
C PRO A 85 4.50 -9.36 9.84
N THR A 86 4.83 -8.11 10.14
CA THR A 86 4.46 -7.44 11.41
C THR A 86 2.95 -7.35 11.57
N LEU A 87 2.24 -6.88 10.54
CA LEU A 87 0.77 -6.79 10.55
C LEU A 87 0.11 -8.16 10.75
N ARG A 88 0.65 -9.19 10.10
CA ARG A 88 0.15 -10.55 10.24
C ARG A 88 0.28 -11.09 11.66
N GLN A 89 1.37 -10.79 12.35
CA GLN A 89 1.56 -11.19 13.75
C GLN A 89 0.51 -10.52 14.64
N THR A 90 0.35 -9.20 14.53
CA THR A 90 -0.66 -8.43 15.27
C THR A 90 -2.08 -8.92 14.97
N ALA A 91 -2.46 -9.04 13.69
CA ALA A 91 -3.79 -9.49 13.29
C ALA A 91 -4.13 -10.90 13.81
N ARG A 92 -3.17 -11.83 13.79
CA ARG A 92 -3.34 -13.17 14.33
C ARG A 92 -3.46 -13.19 15.85
N ARG A 93 -2.59 -12.46 16.54
CA ARG A 93 -2.60 -12.39 18.01
C ARG A 93 -3.93 -11.85 18.53
N LEU A 94 -4.45 -10.80 17.90
CA LEU A 94 -5.71 -10.17 18.27
C LEU A 94 -6.94 -10.86 17.68
N ASN A 95 -6.75 -11.87 16.84
CA ASN A 95 -7.80 -12.54 16.05
C ASN A 95 -8.61 -11.56 15.18
N LEU A 96 -7.95 -10.54 14.63
CA LEU A 96 -8.50 -9.50 13.76
C LEU A 96 -8.06 -9.73 12.30
N ILE A 97 -8.63 -10.76 11.66
CA ILE A 97 -8.36 -11.04 10.25
C ILE A 97 -9.34 -10.25 9.40
N THR A 98 -8.92 -9.06 8.97
CA THR A 98 -9.71 -8.17 8.11
C THR A 98 -9.27 -8.28 6.65
N ASP A 99 -10.09 -7.80 5.72
CA ASP A 99 -9.74 -7.74 4.29
C ASP A 99 -8.47 -6.89 4.09
N ALA A 100 -8.35 -5.76 4.81
CA ALA A 100 -7.16 -4.91 4.79
C ALA A 100 -5.91 -5.69 5.20
N SER A 101 -5.94 -6.38 6.35
CA SER A 101 -4.79 -7.16 6.83
C SER A 101 -4.41 -8.30 5.87
N GLN A 102 -5.40 -8.91 5.20
CA GLN A 102 -5.15 -9.96 4.22
C GLN A 102 -4.47 -9.46 2.94
N HIS A 103 -4.75 -8.24 2.50
CA HIS A 103 -4.05 -7.65 1.36
C HIS A 103 -2.55 -7.55 1.61
N TYR A 104 -2.13 -7.10 2.80
CA TYR A 104 -0.71 -7.05 3.18
C TYR A 104 -0.07 -8.44 3.29
N VAL A 105 -0.85 -9.47 3.64
CA VAL A 105 -0.35 -10.85 3.75
C VAL A 105 -0.15 -11.50 2.40
N LYS A 106 -0.97 -11.16 1.41
CA LYS A 106 -0.92 -11.75 0.05
C LYS A 106 0.22 -11.19 -0.80
N GLY A 107 0.76 -10.05 -0.47
CA GLY A 107 1.86 -9.43 -1.19
C GLY A 107 2.06 -7.97 -0.82
N ALA A 108 3.17 -7.40 -1.26
CA ALA A 108 3.42 -5.99 -1.08
C ALA A 108 2.42 -5.15 -1.88
N LEU A 109 1.91 -4.08 -1.29
CA LEU A 109 1.07 -3.11 -1.98
C LEU A 109 1.92 -2.21 -2.86
N ASP A 110 1.30 -1.69 -3.92
CA ASP A 110 1.94 -0.75 -4.82
C ASP A 110 2.00 0.65 -4.21
N THR A 111 3.14 0.98 -3.62
CA THR A 111 3.38 2.28 -3.00
C THR A 111 3.46 3.42 -4.01
N ALA A 112 3.81 3.15 -5.29
CA ALA A 112 3.87 4.17 -6.34
C ALA A 112 2.49 4.75 -6.67
N HIS A 113 1.41 4.00 -6.43
CA HIS A 113 0.05 4.43 -6.66
C HIS A 113 -0.61 5.16 -5.48
N SER A 114 0.07 5.31 -4.34
CA SER A 114 -0.51 5.90 -3.12
C SER A 114 -1.09 7.28 -3.37
N LYS A 115 -0.39 8.15 -4.09
CA LYS A 115 -0.90 9.49 -4.43
C LYS A 115 -2.16 9.40 -5.31
N TYR A 116 -2.15 8.57 -6.34
CA TYR A 116 -3.32 8.37 -7.21
C TYR A 116 -4.55 7.88 -6.43
N VAL A 117 -4.34 6.92 -5.52
CA VAL A 117 -5.41 6.39 -4.66
C VAL A 117 -5.97 7.49 -3.76
N SER A 118 -5.12 8.29 -3.13
CA SER A 118 -5.51 9.43 -2.29
C SER A 118 -6.33 10.45 -3.10
N ASP A 119 -5.83 10.87 -4.26
CA ASP A 119 -6.52 11.83 -5.13
C ASP A 119 -7.87 11.27 -5.62
N ARG A 120 -7.94 9.97 -5.94
CA ARG A 120 -9.19 9.33 -6.33
C ARG A 120 -10.21 9.25 -5.20
N CYS A 121 -9.77 8.95 -3.97
CA CYS A 121 -10.62 8.99 -2.78
C CYS A 121 -11.19 10.40 -2.56
N ALA A 122 -10.33 11.42 -2.62
CA ALA A 122 -10.75 12.81 -2.49
C ALA A 122 -11.79 13.20 -3.56
N ALA A 123 -11.56 12.83 -4.83
CA ALA A 123 -12.51 13.07 -5.90
C ALA A 123 -13.87 12.41 -5.66
N LEU A 124 -13.88 11.17 -5.16
CA LEU A 124 -15.12 10.48 -4.80
C LEU A 124 -15.87 11.16 -3.64
N LEU A 125 -15.15 11.68 -2.65
CA LEU A 125 -15.78 12.43 -1.56
C LEU A 125 -16.41 13.74 -2.06
N VAL A 126 -15.79 14.42 -3.01
CA VAL A 126 -16.42 15.60 -3.66
C VAL A 126 -17.67 15.20 -4.41
N GLU A 127 -17.61 14.14 -5.21
CA GLU A 127 -18.71 13.69 -6.06
C GLU A 127 -19.90 13.12 -5.26
N LEU A 128 -19.62 12.26 -4.29
CA LEU A 128 -20.64 11.45 -3.60
C LEU A 128 -21.02 12.00 -2.23
N ALA A 129 -20.11 12.65 -1.54
CA ALA A 129 -20.34 13.20 -0.19
C ALA A 129 -20.37 14.74 -0.16
N ASN A 130 -20.28 15.40 -1.33
CA ASN A 130 -20.38 16.85 -1.46
C ASN A 130 -19.30 17.60 -0.63
N ALA A 131 -18.08 17.05 -0.55
CA ALA A 131 -16.97 17.71 0.10
C ALA A 131 -16.71 19.06 -0.55
N LYS A 132 -16.51 20.09 0.26
CA LYS A 132 -16.39 21.50 -0.18
C LYS A 132 -14.95 21.94 -0.39
N GLU A 133 -14.08 21.43 0.45
CA GLU A 133 -12.68 21.77 0.46
C GLU A 133 -11.85 20.48 0.43
N VAL A 134 -10.85 20.45 -0.42
CA VAL A 134 -9.88 19.36 -0.53
C VAL A 134 -8.49 19.98 -0.46
N TYR A 135 -7.70 19.52 0.47
CA TYR A 135 -6.33 19.98 0.65
C TYR A 135 -5.38 19.09 -0.16
N GLU A 136 -4.21 19.62 -0.45
CA GLU A 136 -3.18 18.91 -1.17
C GLU A 136 -2.75 17.64 -0.41
N THR A 137 -2.57 16.55 -1.16
CA THR A 137 -2.05 15.30 -0.60
C THR A 137 -0.60 15.50 -0.18
N VAL A 138 -0.32 15.23 1.07
CA VAL A 138 1.03 15.20 1.61
C VAL A 138 1.56 13.77 1.51
N SER A 139 2.70 13.54 0.88
CA SER A 139 3.31 12.22 0.70
C SER A 139 4.76 12.19 1.18
N SER A 140 5.24 11.04 1.62
CA SER A 140 6.67 10.85 1.84
C SER A 140 7.42 10.86 0.50
N ASP A 141 8.66 11.36 0.49
CA ASP A 141 9.56 11.34 -0.67
C ASP A 141 10.09 9.93 -0.90
N TYR A 142 9.20 9.00 -1.26
CA TYR A 142 9.60 7.65 -1.60
C TYR A 142 9.97 7.58 -3.08
N THR A 143 11.24 7.29 -3.36
CA THR A 143 11.72 7.03 -4.72
C THR A 143 11.58 5.55 -5.05
N TYR A 144 10.97 5.26 -6.17
CA TYR A 144 10.79 3.91 -6.69
C TYR A 144 12.01 3.46 -7.48
N GLU A 145 12.58 2.31 -7.15
CA GLU A 145 13.55 1.65 -8.02
C GLU A 145 12.79 0.83 -9.07
N THR A 146 12.96 1.21 -10.33
CA THR A 146 12.38 0.47 -11.46
C THR A 146 13.12 -0.86 -11.62
N LYS A 147 12.41 -1.97 -11.47
CA LYS A 147 12.95 -3.30 -11.76
C LYS A 147 12.89 -3.58 -13.25
N VAL A 148 13.94 -4.16 -13.78
CA VAL A 148 14.00 -4.62 -15.17
C VAL A 148 14.35 -6.10 -15.18
N VAL A 149 13.59 -6.89 -15.93
CA VAL A 149 13.81 -8.33 -16.08
C VAL A 149 13.92 -8.65 -17.58
N THR A 150 14.89 -9.48 -17.93
CA THR A 150 15.12 -9.90 -19.32
C THR A 150 14.75 -11.37 -19.53
N VAL A 151 14.22 -11.68 -20.72
CA VAL A 151 13.92 -13.04 -21.14
C VAL A 151 14.04 -13.18 -22.65
N THR A 152 14.47 -14.36 -23.13
CA THR A 152 14.53 -14.66 -24.56
C THR A 152 13.42 -15.63 -24.99
N THR A 153 12.96 -15.53 -26.23
CA THR A 153 12.00 -16.48 -26.82
C THR A 153 12.46 -17.92 -26.69
N SER A 154 13.73 -18.18 -26.92
CA SER A 154 14.34 -19.52 -26.77
C SER A 154 14.26 -20.01 -25.30
N HIS A 155 14.44 -19.12 -24.31
CA HIS A 155 14.31 -19.50 -22.91
C HIS A 155 12.86 -19.80 -22.52
N VAL A 156 11.88 -19.01 -22.98
CA VAL A 156 10.45 -19.27 -22.82
C VAL A 156 10.11 -20.65 -23.34
N ASN A 157 10.45 -20.94 -24.58
CA ASN A 157 10.14 -22.21 -25.22
C ASN A 157 10.81 -23.42 -24.54
N LYS A 158 12.06 -23.23 -24.09
CA LYS A 158 12.78 -24.26 -23.37
C LYS A 158 12.11 -24.60 -22.03
N LEU A 159 11.63 -23.59 -21.30
CA LEU A 159 11.02 -23.79 -19.99
C LEU A 159 9.61 -24.40 -20.11
N LEU A 160 8.81 -23.89 -21.05
CA LEU A 160 7.44 -24.34 -21.27
C LEU A 160 7.31 -25.62 -22.10
N GLY A 161 8.37 -26.00 -22.83
CA GLY A 161 8.31 -27.13 -23.79
C GLY A 161 7.45 -26.82 -25.02
N THR A 162 7.45 -25.55 -25.47
CA THR A 162 6.59 -25.03 -26.56
C THR A 162 7.42 -24.54 -27.75
N ASN A 163 6.72 -24.03 -28.78
CA ASN A 163 7.30 -23.36 -29.93
C ASN A 163 6.55 -22.03 -30.18
N ILE A 164 6.38 -21.23 -29.15
CA ILE A 164 5.74 -19.92 -29.22
C ILE A 164 6.67 -18.96 -29.96
N THR A 165 6.11 -18.14 -30.87
CA THR A 165 6.89 -17.14 -31.61
C THR A 165 7.19 -15.91 -30.77
N THR A 166 8.17 -15.13 -31.21
CA THR A 166 8.54 -13.87 -30.56
C THR A 166 7.38 -12.87 -30.59
N GLU A 167 6.62 -12.85 -31.68
CA GLU A 167 5.45 -11.99 -31.87
C GLU A 167 4.31 -12.37 -30.91
N GLU A 168 4.09 -13.65 -30.67
CA GLU A 168 3.08 -14.13 -29.70
C GLU A 168 3.45 -13.72 -28.28
N ILE A 169 4.71 -13.81 -27.89
CA ILE A 169 5.18 -13.35 -26.58
C ILE A 169 5.00 -11.83 -26.45
N ALA A 170 5.37 -11.08 -27.48
CA ALA A 170 5.18 -9.63 -27.50
C ALA A 170 3.69 -9.24 -27.37
N ASP A 171 2.78 -9.98 -27.99
CA ASP A 171 1.34 -9.76 -27.86
C ASP A 171 0.85 -10.01 -26.43
N VAL A 172 1.35 -11.05 -25.76
CA VAL A 172 1.04 -11.32 -24.36
C VAL A 172 1.47 -10.15 -23.46
N TYR A 173 2.70 -9.66 -23.61
CA TYR A 173 3.18 -8.54 -22.80
C TYR A 173 2.40 -7.24 -23.08
N LYS A 174 2.00 -6.99 -24.32
CA LYS A 174 1.10 -5.85 -24.65
C LYS A 174 -0.27 -5.98 -23.98
N ARG A 175 -0.88 -7.16 -24.00
CA ARG A 175 -2.16 -7.40 -23.33
C ARG A 175 -2.09 -7.27 -21.82
N LEU A 176 -0.94 -7.59 -21.22
CA LEU A 176 -0.64 -7.40 -19.81
C LEU A 176 -0.24 -5.95 -19.47
N ALA A 177 -0.18 -5.06 -20.47
CA ALA A 177 0.27 -3.68 -20.34
C ALA A 177 1.69 -3.55 -19.76
N PHE A 178 2.58 -4.50 -20.08
CA PHE A 178 3.97 -4.40 -19.71
C PHE A 178 4.72 -3.48 -20.68
N GLU A 179 5.52 -2.58 -20.14
CA GLU A 179 6.49 -1.82 -20.94
C GLU A 179 7.70 -2.70 -21.23
N PHE A 180 8.07 -2.81 -22.49
CA PHE A 180 9.24 -3.60 -22.89
C PHE A 180 9.91 -3.07 -24.16
N THR A 181 11.20 -3.38 -24.29
CA THR A 181 11.92 -3.29 -25.55
C THR A 181 12.23 -4.70 -26.05
N GLN A 182 12.35 -4.84 -27.39
CA GLN A 182 12.64 -6.11 -28.03
C GLN A 182 13.84 -5.95 -28.99
N GLU A 183 14.83 -6.81 -28.83
CA GLU A 183 15.98 -6.91 -29.73
C GLU A 183 16.15 -8.37 -30.18
N GLY A 184 15.69 -8.67 -31.42
CA GLY A 184 15.60 -10.06 -31.88
C GLY A 184 14.71 -10.90 -30.96
N GLU A 185 15.29 -11.92 -30.34
CA GLU A 185 14.57 -12.79 -29.38
C GLU A 185 14.58 -12.26 -27.93
N LEU A 186 15.37 -11.23 -27.63
CA LEU A 186 15.52 -10.69 -26.28
C LEU A 186 14.46 -9.66 -25.99
N PHE A 187 13.70 -9.89 -24.93
CA PHE A 187 12.81 -8.92 -24.30
C PHE A 187 13.46 -8.35 -23.05
N THR A 188 13.42 -7.03 -22.93
CA THR A 188 13.79 -6.29 -21.70
C THR A 188 12.52 -5.65 -21.16
N VAL A 189 11.96 -6.22 -20.10
CA VAL A 189 10.67 -5.82 -19.54
C VAL A 189 10.88 -4.92 -18.34
N THR A 190 10.29 -3.73 -18.37
CA THR A 190 10.16 -2.87 -17.20
C THR A 190 9.02 -3.40 -16.33
N VAL A 191 9.34 -3.91 -15.15
CA VAL A 191 8.35 -4.51 -14.25
C VAL A 191 7.45 -3.42 -13.67
N PRO A 192 6.12 -3.50 -13.87
CA PRO A 192 5.19 -2.57 -13.25
C PRO A 192 5.27 -2.62 -11.73
N THR A 193 5.09 -1.49 -11.07
CA THR A 193 5.23 -1.35 -9.62
C THR A 193 4.25 -2.22 -8.83
N TYR A 194 3.09 -2.54 -9.40
CA TYR A 194 2.09 -3.44 -8.80
C TYR A 194 2.42 -4.94 -8.94
N ARG A 195 3.42 -5.31 -9.76
CA ARG A 195 3.87 -6.69 -9.95
C ARG A 195 5.13 -6.97 -9.13
N ASN A 196 5.00 -6.86 -7.82
CA ASN A 196 6.11 -7.12 -6.89
C ASN A 196 6.60 -8.58 -6.90
N ASP A 197 5.79 -9.48 -7.44
CA ASP A 197 6.06 -10.90 -7.66
C ASP A 197 7.08 -11.17 -8.76
N ILE A 198 7.21 -10.27 -9.75
CA ILE A 198 8.16 -10.42 -10.86
C ILE A 198 9.55 -10.00 -10.42
N THR A 199 10.45 -10.97 -10.31
CA THR A 199 11.84 -10.77 -9.87
C THR A 199 12.88 -11.38 -10.82
N MET A 200 12.48 -12.39 -11.59
CA MET A 200 13.35 -13.13 -12.51
C MET A 200 12.61 -13.53 -13.80
N SER A 201 13.36 -14.05 -14.77
CA SER A 201 12.79 -14.46 -16.07
C SER A 201 11.69 -15.54 -15.96
N ALA A 202 11.76 -16.40 -14.96
CA ALA A 202 10.73 -17.44 -14.75
C ALA A 202 9.36 -16.82 -14.45
N ASP A 203 9.32 -15.71 -13.69
CA ASP A 203 8.08 -15.01 -13.34
C ASP A 203 7.43 -14.34 -14.56
N LEU A 204 8.25 -13.97 -15.58
CA LEU A 204 7.74 -13.44 -16.86
C LEU A 204 7.22 -14.53 -17.80
N ILE A 205 7.61 -15.79 -17.54
CA ILE A 205 7.23 -16.94 -18.37
C ILE A 205 5.94 -17.59 -17.85
N GLU A 206 5.70 -17.54 -16.55
CA GLU A 206 4.49 -18.07 -15.90
C GLU A 206 3.21 -17.38 -16.40
#